data_932088a08737f3a84c6bcfc238279362
#
_entry.id   932088a08737f3a84c6bcfc238279362
#
_cell.length_a   1.000
_cell.length_b   1.000
_cell.length_c   1.000
_cell.angle_alpha   90.00
_cell.angle_beta   90.00
_cell.angle_gamma   90.00
#
_symmetry.space_group_name_H-M   'P 1'
#
loop_
_entity.id
_entity.type
_entity.pdbx_description
1 polymer ?
#
loop_
_entity_poly.entity_id
_entity_poly.type
_entity_poly.pdbx_seq_one_letter_code
_entity_poly.pdbx_strand_id
1 'polypeptide(L)'
;HKEYRRQRQMCIRDRFNTVAFIGGPSEIKYWAELHDVFQLLNIEMPIVIPRMRITYLYHRTQKLLSQYHLQLEHVIANGIEEDKQKFIREQASETFLNEIEHMKQQQEQLYQSLFNEVKGNTDNENLVTKNNEIHQRQYDYLKKRYLLNIERENDISMRHFREINNHLHVMGGLQERIWNPLQIMNDFGKDVFNPSTYPPLSYTFDHIIIKD
;
A
#
# COMPACT_ATOMS: atom_id res chain seq x y z
N HIS A 1 18.30 20.08 -3.29
CA HIS A 1 18.03 19.47 -1.97
C HIS A 1 18.70 18.10 -1.73
N LYS A 2 19.10 17.35 -2.77
CA LYS A 2 19.77 16.03 -2.60
C LYS A 2 21.25 16.14 -2.22
N GLU A 3 21.96 17.15 -2.67
CA GLU A 3 23.40 17.35 -2.36
C GLU A 3 23.67 17.66 -0.88
N TYR A 4 22.84 18.47 -0.23
CA TYR A 4 22.98 18.79 1.20
C TYR A 4 22.83 17.57 2.14
N ARG A 5 22.12 16.52 1.73
CA ARG A 5 22.00 15.29 2.54
C ARG A 5 23.29 14.47 2.55
N ARG A 6 24.01 14.43 1.42
CA ARG A 6 25.29 13.71 1.31
C ARG A 6 26.35 14.33 2.20
N GLN A 7 26.47 15.66 2.16
CA GLN A 7 27.41 16.40 3.02
C GLN A 7 27.08 16.26 4.52
N ARG A 8 25.82 16.25 4.93
CA ARG A 8 25.43 16.09 6.33
C ARG A 8 25.87 14.75 6.93
N GLN A 9 25.74 13.66 6.21
CA GLN A 9 26.13 12.34 6.73
C GLN A 9 27.65 12.19 6.84
N MET A 10 28.40 12.73 5.89
CA MET A 10 29.86 12.80 6.00
C MET A 10 30.31 13.71 7.13
N CYS A 11 29.69 14.89 7.31
CA CYS A 11 30.00 15.81 8.41
C CYS A 11 29.64 15.26 9.80
N ILE A 12 28.60 14.43 9.93
CA ILE A 12 28.26 13.77 11.19
C ILE A 12 29.37 12.80 11.58
N ARG A 13 29.90 12.04 10.63
CA ARG A 13 30.99 11.09 10.87
C ARG A 13 32.29 11.78 11.25
N ASP A 14 32.64 12.88 10.59
CA ASP A 14 33.85 13.65 10.89
C ASP A 14 33.84 14.25 12.31
N ARG A 15 32.66 14.45 12.86
CA ARG A 15 32.49 14.99 14.23
C ARG A 15 32.24 13.91 15.30
N PHE A 16 31.70 12.75 14.89
CA PHE A 16 31.39 11.64 15.79
C PHE A 16 32.04 10.37 15.22
N ASN A 17 32.86 9.70 15.99
CA ASN A 17 33.43 8.40 15.64
C ASN A 17 32.32 7.36 15.50
N THR A 18 31.72 7.29 14.32
CA THR A 18 30.60 6.40 14.03
C THR A 18 31.13 5.01 13.69
N VAL A 19 30.93 4.05 14.57
CA VAL A 19 31.34 2.65 14.38
C VAL A 19 30.35 1.91 13.50
N ALA A 20 29.04 2.12 13.75
CA ALA A 20 27.96 1.48 13.02
C ALA A 20 26.79 2.43 12.76
N PHE A 21 26.05 2.18 11.68
CA PHE A 21 24.83 2.89 11.31
C PHE A 21 23.69 1.90 11.20
N ILE A 22 22.61 2.12 11.95
CA ILE A 22 21.39 1.30 11.88
C ILE A 22 20.40 2.00 10.97
N GLY A 23 20.09 1.40 9.83
CA GLY A 23 19.26 2.00 8.80
C GLY A 23 18.12 1.12 8.30
N GLY A 24 17.07 1.78 7.79
CA GLY A 24 16.02 1.11 7.03
C GLY A 24 16.49 0.75 5.61
N PRO A 25 15.68 0.00 4.84
CA PRO A 25 16.09 -0.50 3.52
C PRO A 25 16.55 0.59 2.54
N SER A 26 15.85 1.73 2.51
CA SER A 26 16.22 2.86 1.64
C SER A 26 17.52 3.53 2.05
N GLU A 27 17.80 3.57 3.35
CA GLU A 27 19.03 4.13 3.91
C GLU A 27 20.20 3.20 3.61
N ILE A 28 20.02 1.89 3.77
CA ILE A 28 21.03 0.89 3.45
C ILE A 28 21.38 0.92 1.96
N LYS A 29 20.37 1.00 1.08
CA LYS A 29 20.58 1.16 -0.35
C LYS A 29 21.42 2.40 -0.66
N TYR A 30 21.13 3.52 -0.01
CA TYR A 30 21.90 4.76 -0.16
C TYR A 30 23.34 4.60 0.33
N TRP A 31 23.57 3.92 1.45
CA TRP A 31 24.92 3.65 1.94
C TRP A 31 25.70 2.72 1.01
N ALA A 32 25.04 1.72 0.40
CA ALA A 32 25.66 0.86 -0.61
C ALA A 32 26.16 1.66 -1.83
N GLU A 33 25.41 2.67 -2.27
CA GLU A 33 25.82 3.57 -3.37
C GLU A 33 27.03 4.46 -3.00
N LEU A 34 27.30 4.67 -1.70
CA LEU A 34 28.44 5.44 -1.22
C LEU A 34 29.72 4.61 -1.05
N HIS A 35 29.64 3.30 -1.14
CA HIS A 35 30.79 2.39 -0.89
C HIS A 35 32.02 2.79 -1.70
N ASP A 36 31.86 3.00 -3.00
CA ASP A 36 32.98 3.35 -3.89
C ASP A 36 33.57 4.73 -3.58
N VAL A 37 32.74 5.66 -3.08
CA VAL A 37 33.19 6.99 -2.64
C VAL A 37 34.07 6.87 -1.40
N PHE A 38 33.72 6.01 -0.44
CA PHE A 38 34.55 5.75 0.74
C PHE A 38 35.90 5.16 0.35
N GLN A 39 35.90 4.20 -0.58
CA GLN A 39 37.14 3.62 -1.10
C GLN A 39 38.03 4.66 -1.80
N LEU A 40 37.42 5.49 -2.67
CA LEU A 40 38.15 6.53 -3.41
C LEU A 40 38.82 7.57 -2.47
N LEU A 41 38.17 7.89 -1.36
CA LEU A 41 38.64 8.83 -0.36
C LEU A 41 39.58 8.16 0.67
N ASN A 42 39.82 6.86 0.57
CA ASN A 42 40.55 6.07 1.54
C ASN A 42 40.06 6.25 2.99
N ILE A 43 38.74 6.30 3.15
CA ILE A 43 38.04 6.44 4.42
C ILE A 43 37.30 5.13 4.73
N GLU A 44 37.44 4.64 5.96
CA GLU A 44 36.77 3.42 6.39
C GLU A 44 35.24 3.63 6.51
N MET A 45 34.45 2.80 5.83
CA MET A 45 32.99 2.88 5.88
C MET A 45 32.47 2.28 7.19
N PRO A 46 31.53 2.94 7.91
CA PRO A 46 30.94 2.33 9.10
C PRO A 46 30.15 1.08 8.77
N ILE A 47 30.03 0.18 9.73
CA ILE A 47 29.18 -1.02 9.60
C ILE A 47 27.74 -0.58 9.44
N VAL A 48 27.08 -1.01 8.37
CA VAL A 48 25.67 -0.71 8.11
C VAL A 48 24.82 -1.89 8.51
N ILE A 49 23.96 -1.71 9.50
CA ILE A 49 23.12 -2.75 10.10
C ILE A 49 21.65 -2.48 9.75
N PRO A 50 20.90 -3.50 9.30
CA PRO A 50 19.46 -3.37 9.11
C PRO A 50 18.76 -3.05 10.43
N ARG A 51 17.86 -2.05 10.40
CA ARG A 51 16.96 -1.79 11.53
C ARG A 51 15.92 -2.89 11.59
N MET A 52 15.63 -3.39 12.79
CA MET A 52 14.51 -4.31 13.01
C MET A 52 13.20 -3.69 12.53
N ARG A 53 12.40 -4.49 11.86
CA ARG A 53 11.04 -4.16 11.45
C ARG A 53 10.09 -4.95 12.35
N ILE A 54 9.15 -4.26 12.98
CA ILE A 54 8.29 -4.84 14.00
C ILE A 54 6.85 -4.46 13.71
N THR A 55 5.96 -5.45 13.79
CA THR A 55 4.51 -5.22 13.82
C THR A 55 3.91 -5.92 15.04
N TYR A 56 3.12 -5.17 15.78
CA TYR A 56 2.35 -5.68 16.91
C TYR A 56 0.99 -6.15 16.41
N LEU A 57 0.73 -7.45 16.56
CA LEU A 57 -0.47 -8.09 16.03
C LEU A 57 -1.47 -8.37 17.14
N TYR A 58 -2.53 -7.57 17.17
CA TYR A 58 -3.64 -7.78 18.12
C TYR A 58 -4.38 -9.08 17.84
N HIS A 59 -4.78 -9.76 18.91
CA HIS A 59 -5.60 -10.97 18.81
C HIS A 59 -6.88 -10.79 17.96
N ARG A 60 -7.55 -9.63 18.12
CA ARG A 60 -8.71 -9.29 17.29
C ARG A 60 -8.36 -9.17 15.81
N THR A 61 -7.27 -8.51 15.47
CA THR A 61 -6.81 -8.39 14.07
C THR A 61 -6.46 -9.76 13.49
N GLN A 62 -5.84 -10.64 14.26
CA GLN A 62 -5.56 -12.02 13.84
C GLN A 62 -6.86 -12.79 13.54
N LYS A 63 -7.89 -12.65 14.37
CA LYS A 63 -9.20 -13.25 14.10
C LYS A 63 -9.83 -12.73 12.81
N LEU A 64 -9.77 -11.42 12.59
CA LEU A 64 -10.29 -10.80 11.36
C LEU A 64 -9.54 -11.27 10.10
N LEU A 65 -8.21 -11.36 10.16
CA LEU A 65 -7.42 -11.93 9.06
C LEU A 65 -7.89 -13.35 8.72
N SER A 66 -8.08 -14.19 9.74
CA SER A 66 -8.58 -15.55 9.55
C SER A 66 -10.01 -15.59 8.98
N GLN A 67 -10.89 -14.70 9.47
CA GLN A 67 -12.27 -14.60 9.01
C GLN A 67 -12.40 -14.25 7.53
N TYR A 68 -11.51 -13.38 7.03
CA TYR A 68 -11.50 -12.94 5.63
C TYR A 68 -10.45 -13.64 4.77
N HIS A 69 -9.81 -14.69 5.30
CA HIS A 69 -8.78 -15.49 4.61
C HIS A 69 -7.61 -14.65 4.08
N LEU A 70 -7.22 -13.62 4.84
CA LEU A 70 -6.17 -12.67 4.45
C LEU A 70 -4.79 -13.15 4.93
N GLN A 71 -3.78 -12.93 4.10
CA GLN A 71 -2.40 -13.24 4.45
C GLN A 71 -1.75 -12.03 5.13
N LEU A 72 -1.22 -12.24 6.34
CA LEU A 72 -0.64 -11.18 7.17
C LEU A 72 0.46 -10.42 6.43
N GLU A 73 1.38 -11.15 5.80
CA GLU A 73 2.52 -10.59 5.07
C GLU A 73 2.08 -9.74 3.89
N HIS A 74 1.05 -10.18 3.17
CA HIS A 74 0.48 -9.45 2.06
C HIS A 74 -0.12 -8.12 2.53
N VAL A 75 -0.91 -8.14 3.60
CA VAL A 75 -1.54 -6.94 4.14
C VAL A 75 -0.51 -5.95 4.68
N ILE A 76 0.54 -6.40 5.37
CA ILE A 76 1.62 -5.52 5.85
C ILE A 76 2.32 -4.84 4.67
N ALA A 77 2.57 -5.56 3.58
CA ALA A 77 3.30 -5.04 2.42
C ALA A 77 2.46 -4.12 1.52
N ASN A 78 1.23 -4.51 1.22
CA ASN A 78 0.41 -3.93 0.15
C ASN A 78 -0.85 -3.21 0.67
N GLY A 79 -1.20 -3.41 1.94
CA GLY A 79 -2.47 -2.95 2.49
C GLY A 79 -3.63 -3.86 2.14
N ILE A 80 -4.87 -3.35 2.30
CA ILE A 80 -6.10 -4.15 2.27
C ILE A 80 -6.99 -3.82 1.06
N GLU A 81 -6.66 -2.82 0.26
CA GLU A 81 -7.60 -2.29 -0.73
C GLU A 81 -7.98 -3.31 -1.82
N GLU A 82 -7.02 -4.10 -2.29
CA GLU A 82 -7.28 -5.15 -3.29
C GLU A 82 -8.20 -6.23 -2.74
N ASP A 83 -7.96 -6.69 -1.51
CA ASP A 83 -8.78 -7.70 -0.84
C ASP A 83 -10.20 -7.18 -0.57
N LYS A 84 -10.33 -5.91 -0.15
CA LYS A 84 -11.61 -5.24 0.03
C LYS A 84 -12.40 -5.17 -1.28
N GLN A 85 -11.75 -4.79 -2.37
CA GLN A 85 -12.39 -4.73 -3.70
C GLN A 85 -12.80 -6.12 -4.19
N LYS A 86 -11.99 -7.13 -3.93
CA LYS A 86 -12.33 -8.52 -4.24
C LYS A 86 -13.57 -8.94 -3.46
N PHE A 87 -13.60 -8.72 -2.15
CA PHE A 87 -14.75 -9.01 -1.30
C PHE A 87 -16.04 -8.33 -1.83
N ILE A 88 -15.99 -7.04 -2.16
CA ILE A 88 -17.15 -6.30 -2.70
C ILE A 88 -17.65 -6.94 -4.00
N ARG A 89 -16.74 -7.36 -4.89
CA ARG A 89 -17.10 -8.03 -6.14
C ARG A 89 -17.74 -9.40 -5.91
N GLU A 90 -17.28 -10.16 -4.92
CA GLU A 90 -17.85 -11.45 -4.54
C GLU A 90 -19.27 -11.33 -3.95
N GLN A 91 -19.58 -10.19 -3.33
CA GLN A 91 -20.94 -9.88 -2.84
C GLN A 91 -21.86 -9.30 -3.93
N ALA A 92 -21.30 -8.85 -5.05
CA ALA A 92 -22.05 -8.27 -6.14
C ALA A 92 -22.67 -9.35 -7.03
N SER A 93 -23.82 -9.03 -7.66
CA SER A 93 -24.38 -9.89 -8.69
C SER A 93 -23.52 -9.88 -9.95
N GLU A 94 -22.91 -11.00 -10.25
CA GLU A 94 -22.12 -11.20 -11.48
C GLU A 94 -22.98 -10.99 -12.73
N THR A 95 -24.21 -11.48 -12.72
CA THR A 95 -25.18 -11.28 -13.81
C THR A 95 -25.41 -9.79 -14.07
N PHE A 96 -25.60 -9.00 -13.02
CA PHE A 96 -25.81 -7.56 -13.16
C PHE A 96 -24.57 -6.84 -13.73
N LEU A 97 -23.39 -7.22 -13.29
CA LEU A 97 -22.14 -6.63 -13.78
C LEU A 97 -21.89 -7.00 -15.25
N ASN A 98 -22.16 -8.26 -15.62
CA ASN A 98 -22.03 -8.75 -17.00
C ASN A 98 -23.04 -8.07 -17.93
N GLU A 99 -24.26 -7.81 -17.47
CA GLU A 99 -25.29 -7.13 -18.26
C GLU A 99 -24.88 -5.66 -18.55
N ILE A 100 -24.34 -4.96 -17.57
CA ILE A 100 -23.80 -3.61 -17.79
C ILE A 100 -22.69 -3.64 -18.87
N GLU A 101 -21.79 -4.59 -18.79
CA GLU A 101 -20.69 -4.72 -19.75
C GLU A 101 -21.21 -5.05 -21.16
N HIS A 102 -22.22 -5.92 -21.25
CA HIS A 102 -22.89 -6.25 -22.51
C HIS A 102 -23.58 -5.02 -23.12
N MET A 103 -24.34 -4.26 -22.32
CA MET A 103 -24.95 -3.00 -22.77
C MET A 103 -23.90 -2.01 -23.28
N LYS A 104 -22.76 -1.90 -22.58
CA LYS A 104 -21.65 -1.04 -22.95
C LYS A 104 -21.05 -1.42 -24.31
N GLN A 105 -20.86 -2.73 -24.55
CA GLN A 105 -20.37 -3.25 -25.82
C GLN A 105 -21.35 -3.06 -26.97
N GLN A 106 -22.63 -3.31 -26.75
CA GLN A 106 -23.68 -3.06 -27.76
C GLN A 106 -23.74 -1.57 -28.15
N GLN A 107 -23.69 -0.70 -27.16
CA GLN A 107 -23.65 0.75 -27.37
C GLN A 107 -22.45 1.15 -28.25
N GLU A 108 -21.27 0.63 -27.94
CA GLU A 108 -20.06 0.89 -28.72
C GLU A 108 -20.22 0.48 -30.20
N GLN A 109 -20.81 -0.70 -30.46
CA GLN A 109 -21.06 -1.17 -31.83
C GLN A 109 -22.02 -0.25 -32.60
N LEU A 110 -23.08 0.24 -31.91
CA LEU A 110 -24.03 1.19 -32.50
C LEU A 110 -23.35 2.52 -32.86
N TYR A 111 -22.48 3.02 -32.00
CA TYR A 111 -21.75 4.26 -32.26
C TYR A 111 -20.70 4.09 -33.36
N GLN A 112 -20.09 2.93 -33.53
CA GLN A 112 -19.22 2.62 -34.67
C GLN A 112 -19.98 2.67 -36.00
N SER A 113 -21.22 2.14 -36.05
CA SER A 113 -22.09 2.28 -37.21
C SER A 113 -22.41 3.73 -37.52
N LEU A 114 -22.84 4.53 -36.51
CA LEU A 114 -23.12 5.95 -36.68
C LEU A 114 -21.91 6.75 -37.15
N PHE A 115 -20.73 6.44 -36.62
CA PHE A 115 -19.48 7.08 -37.03
C PHE A 115 -19.17 6.82 -38.50
N ASN A 116 -19.40 5.61 -38.99
CA ASN A 116 -19.19 5.26 -40.39
C ASN A 116 -20.10 6.04 -41.35
N GLU A 117 -21.35 6.32 -40.93
CA GLU A 117 -22.32 7.11 -41.72
C GLU A 117 -21.92 8.59 -41.86
N VAL A 118 -21.22 9.14 -40.90
CA VAL A 118 -20.80 10.55 -40.88
C VAL A 118 -19.34 10.77 -41.28
N LYS A 119 -18.66 9.71 -41.67
CA LYS A 119 -17.24 9.71 -42.04
C LYS A 119 -16.93 10.71 -43.14
N GLY A 120 -15.95 11.58 -42.93
CA GLY A 120 -15.55 12.66 -43.82
C GLY A 120 -16.16 14.01 -43.47
N ASN A 121 -17.04 14.08 -42.47
CA ASN A 121 -17.50 15.33 -41.88
C ASN A 121 -17.00 15.48 -40.46
N THR A 122 -15.95 16.26 -40.27
CA THR A 122 -15.22 16.39 -38.99
C THR A 122 -16.13 16.83 -37.82
N ASP A 123 -17.10 17.72 -38.07
CA ASP A 123 -17.99 18.21 -37.00
C ASP A 123 -18.93 17.09 -36.52
N ASN A 124 -19.47 16.29 -37.45
CA ASN A 124 -20.34 15.17 -37.12
C ASN A 124 -19.57 14.00 -36.54
N GLU A 125 -18.36 13.72 -37.02
CA GLU A 125 -17.48 12.73 -36.40
C GLU A 125 -17.17 13.08 -34.92
N ASN A 126 -16.83 14.33 -34.65
CA ASN A 126 -16.61 14.83 -33.29
C ASN A 126 -17.88 14.76 -32.41
N LEU A 127 -19.04 15.07 -32.99
CA LEU A 127 -20.32 14.96 -32.30
C LEU A 127 -20.59 13.51 -31.86
N VAL A 128 -20.48 12.56 -32.76
CA VAL A 128 -20.70 11.14 -32.48
C VAL A 128 -19.71 10.63 -31.46
N THR A 129 -18.42 10.93 -31.62
CA THR A 129 -17.36 10.51 -30.69
C THR A 129 -17.60 11.03 -29.28
N LYS A 130 -17.84 12.33 -29.13
CA LYS A 130 -18.11 12.94 -27.80
C LYS A 130 -19.35 12.38 -27.14
N ASN A 131 -20.40 12.14 -27.92
CA ASN A 131 -21.63 11.58 -27.40
C ASN A 131 -21.42 10.12 -26.93
N ASN A 132 -20.69 9.31 -27.68
CA ASN A 132 -20.30 7.97 -27.25
C ASN A 132 -19.54 7.99 -25.93
N GLU A 133 -18.53 8.85 -25.79
CA GLU A 133 -17.77 9.00 -24.53
C GLU A 133 -18.68 9.33 -23.33
N ILE A 134 -19.71 10.14 -23.51
CA ILE A 134 -20.69 10.47 -22.46
C ILE A 134 -21.47 9.22 -22.06
N HIS A 135 -21.95 8.44 -23.02
CA HIS A 135 -22.68 7.20 -22.75
C HIS A 135 -21.79 6.16 -22.08
N GLN A 136 -20.55 5.98 -22.54
CA GLN A 136 -19.59 5.06 -21.91
C GLN A 136 -19.36 5.42 -20.43
N ARG A 137 -19.20 6.72 -20.12
CA ARG A 137 -19.08 7.21 -18.73
C ARG A 137 -20.32 6.92 -17.88
N GLN A 138 -21.53 6.88 -18.47
CA GLN A 138 -22.76 6.55 -17.73
C GLN A 138 -22.79 5.07 -17.30
N TYR A 139 -22.30 4.14 -18.13
CA TYR A 139 -22.16 2.74 -17.74
C TYR A 139 -21.12 2.57 -16.63
N ASP A 140 -19.97 3.23 -16.72
CA ASP A 140 -18.95 3.22 -15.68
C ASP A 140 -19.48 3.81 -14.35
N TYR A 141 -20.28 4.88 -14.44
CA TYR A 141 -20.96 5.46 -13.27
C TYR A 141 -21.96 4.47 -12.66
N LEU A 142 -22.79 3.81 -13.46
CA LEU A 142 -23.76 2.82 -12.99
C LEU A 142 -23.04 1.68 -12.24
N LYS A 143 -22.02 1.10 -12.84
CA LYS A 143 -21.18 0.05 -12.24
C LYS A 143 -20.57 0.51 -10.91
N LYS A 144 -19.96 1.70 -10.90
CA LYS A 144 -19.36 2.28 -9.69
C LYS A 144 -20.39 2.50 -8.59
N ARG A 145 -21.57 3.04 -8.93
CA ARG A 145 -22.65 3.29 -7.94
C ARG A 145 -23.22 2.01 -7.38
N TYR A 146 -23.37 0.98 -8.22
CA TYR A 146 -23.81 -0.34 -7.77
C TYR A 146 -22.84 -0.93 -6.74
N LEU A 147 -21.53 -0.97 -7.06
CA LEU A 147 -20.52 -1.47 -6.12
C LEU A 147 -20.44 -0.66 -4.82
N LEU A 148 -20.64 0.65 -4.87
CA LEU A 148 -20.74 1.49 -3.66
C LEU A 148 -21.98 1.16 -2.81
N ASN A 149 -23.07 0.75 -3.39
CA ASN A 149 -24.23 0.29 -2.63
C ASN A 149 -23.94 -1.04 -1.94
N ILE A 150 -23.30 -1.99 -2.64
CA ILE A 150 -22.83 -3.24 -2.04
C ILE A 150 -21.88 -2.99 -0.87
N GLU A 151 -20.93 -2.05 -1.03
CA GLU A 151 -20.03 -1.63 0.04
C GLU A 151 -20.80 -1.11 1.28
N ARG A 152 -21.84 -0.31 1.08
CA ARG A 152 -22.69 0.21 2.17
C ARG A 152 -23.53 -0.88 2.86
N GLU A 153 -24.08 -1.82 2.09
CA GLU A 153 -24.81 -2.96 2.63
C GLU A 153 -23.93 -3.85 3.49
N ASN A 154 -22.61 -3.90 3.21
CA ASN A 154 -21.62 -4.66 3.94
C ASN A 154 -20.79 -3.80 4.93
N ASP A 155 -21.39 -2.78 5.55
CA ASP A 155 -20.72 -1.80 6.42
C ASP A 155 -19.90 -2.46 7.56
N ILE A 156 -20.37 -3.56 8.13
CA ILE A 156 -19.64 -4.29 9.18
C ILE A 156 -18.31 -4.83 8.63
N SER A 157 -18.33 -5.48 7.47
CA SER A 157 -17.11 -5.98 6.81
C SER A 157 -16.19 -4.84 6.42
N MET A 158 -16.74 -3.72 5.95
CA MET A 158 -15.95 -2.54 5.61
C MET A 158 -15.26 -1.92 6.84
N ARG A 159 -15.90 -1.96 8.00
CA ARG A 159 -15.27 -1.56 9.27
C ARG A 159 -14.14 -2.52 9.65
N HIS A 160 -14.32 -3.82 9.48
CA HIS A 160 -13.28 -4.82 9.73
C HIS A 160 -12.07 -4.61 8.81
N PHE A 161 -12.27 -4.41 7.51
CA PHE A 161 -11.17 -4.10 6.59
C PHE A 161 -10.42 -2.82 6.98
N ARG A 162 -11.13 -1.76 7.38
CA ARG A 162 -10.49 -0.53 7.89
C ARG A 162 -9.70 -0.78 9.17
N GLU A 163 -10.23 -1.59 10.10
CA GLU A 163 -9.55 -1.96 11.34
C GLU A 163 -8.25 -2.70 11.05
N ILE A 164 -8.29 -3.73 10.18
CA ILE A 164 -7.10 -4.47 9.75
C ILE A 164 -6.06 -3.52 9.15
N ASN A 165 -6.48 -2.67 8.22
CA ASN A 165 -5.57 -1.72 7.55
C ASN A 165 -4.94 -0.73 8.52
N ASN A 166 -5.72 -0.20 9.46
CA ASN A 166 -5.23 0.74 10.47
C ASN A 166 -4.26 0.11 11.46
N HIS A 167 -4.29 -1.21 11.64
CA HIS A 167 -3.34 -1.92 12.48
C HIS A 167 -2.08 -2.36 11.73
N LEU A 168 -2.21 -2.83 10.50
CA LEU A 168 -1.11 -3.52 9.80
C LEU A 168 -0.43 -2.69 8.71
N HIS A 169 -1.19 -1.79 8.06
CA HIS A 169 -0.69 -0.95 6.96
C HIS A 169 -1.09 0.51 7.16
N VAL A 170 -0.61 1.08 8.25
CA VAL A 170 -1.03 2.38 8.78
C VAL A 170 -0.66 3.49 7.80
N MET A 171 -1.66 4.25 7.30
CA MET A 171 -1.44 5.37 6.37
C MET A 171 -0.54 5.02 5.16
N GLY A 172 -0.60 3.79 4.67
CA GLY A 172 0.22 3.33 3.56
C GLY A 172 1.67 2.96 3.92
N GLY A 173 1.95 2.71 5.20
CA GLY A 173 3.29 2.36 5.66
C GLY A 173 3.31 1.33 6.79
N LEU A 174 4.52 1.00 7.23
CA LEU A 174 4.71 0.07 8.34
C LEU A 174 4.26 0.69 9.67
N GLN A 175 3.62 -0.11 10.51
CA GLN A 175 3.11 0.27 11.82
C GLN A 175 4.19 0.98 12.68
N GLU A 176 5.39 0.44 12.77
CA GLU A 176 6.52 0.98 13.51
C GLU A 176 6.96 2.40 13.11
N ARG A 177 6.56 2.85 11.91
CA ARG A 177 6.89 4.18 11.39
C ARG A 177 5.91 5.25 11.83
N ILE A 178 4.72 4.85 12.22
CA ILE A 178 3.57 5.74 12.40
C ILE A 178 3.04 5.69 13.81
N TRP A 179 2.99 4.52 14.43
CA TRP A 179 2.45 4.36 15.76
C TRP A 179 3.34 4.97 16.84
N ASN A 180 2.70 5.61 17.81
CA ASN A 180 3.39 6.13 18.97
C ASN A 180 3.75 4.97 19.93
N PRO A 181 5.00 4.90 20.43
CA PRO A 181 5.40 3.89 21.40
C PRO A 181 4.49 3.82 22.64
N LEU A 182 3.93 4.96 23.08
CA LEU A 182 3.00 4.99 24.21
C LEU A 182 1.70 4.22 23.94
N GLN A 183 1.22 4.22 22.71
CA GLN A 183 0.06 3.41 22.31
C GLN A 183 0.39 1.92 22.44
N ILE A 184 1.55 1.52 21.95
CA ILE A 184 2.02 0.14 22.05
C ILE A 184 2.17 -0.30 23.50
N MET A 185 2.77 0.55 24.36
CA MET A 185 2.90 0.28 25.79
C MET A 185 1.55 0.17 26.49
N ASN A 186 0.57 1.00 26.10
CA ASN A 186 -0.77 0.95 26.65
C ASN A 186 -1.47 -0.38 26.32
N ASP A 187 -1.31 -0.87 25.11
CA ASP A 187 -2.05 -2.02 24.58
C ASP A 187 -1.35 -3.36 24.87
N PHE A 188 -0.01 -3.39 24.86
CA PHE A 188 0.80 -4.60 25.06
C PHE A 188 1.57 -4.62 26.40
N GLY A 189 1.38 -3.61 27.25
CA GLY A 189 2.05 -3.47 28.53
C GLY A 189 3.40 -2.77 28.46
N LYS A 190 3.83 -2.23 29.60
CA LYS A 190 5.07 -1.43 29.72
C LYS A 190 6.34 -2.23 29.42
N ASP A 191 6.31 -3.54 29.58
CA ASP A 191 7.46 -4.41 29.38
C ASP A 191 7.64 -4.85 27.92
N VAL A 192 6.76 -4.42 27.02
CA VAL A 192 6.83 -4.72 25.59
C VAL A 192 8.17 -4.31 24.95
N PHE A 193 8.81 -3.26 25.48
CA PHE A 193 10.12 -2.80 25.02
C PHE A 193 11.31 -3.39 25.82
N ASN A 194 11.06 -4.38 26.66
CA ASN A 194 12.15 -5.08 27.34
C ASN A 194 13.02 -5.80 26.31
N PRO A 195 14.36 -5.70 26.37
CA PRO A 195 15.26 -6.40 25.45
C PRO A 195 15.02 -7.91 25.35
N SER A 196 14.50 -8.55 26.41
CA SER A 196 14.15 -9.98 26.39
C SER A 196 12.93 -10.33 25.51
N THR A 197 12.11 -9.35 25.13
CA THR A 197 10.93 -9.52 24.25
C THR A 197 11.35 -9.70 22.80
N TYR A 198 12.53 -9.22 22.44
CA TYR A 198 13.00 -9.22 21.05
C TYR A 198 14.12 -10.23 20.84
N PRO A 199 14.21 -10.83 19.65
CA PRO A 199 15.38 -11.61 19.28
C PRO A 199 16.63 -10.70 19.24
N PRO A 200 17.83 -11.29 19.34
CA PRO A 200 19.07 -10.55 19.15
C PRO A 200 19.06 -9.80 17.81
N LEU A 201 19.65 -8.60 17.79
CA LEU A 201 19.83 -7.85 16.54
C LEU A 201 20.60 -8.71 15.55
N SER A 202 20.02 -8.94 14.38
CA SER A 202 20.62 -9.73 13.31
C SER A 202 20.87 -8.84 12.08
N TYR A 203 21.75 -9.31 11.18
CA TYR A 203 22.00 -8.65 9.89
C TYR A 203 20.97 -9.01 8.83
N THR A 204 19.88 -9.67 9.21
CA THR A 204 18.78 -10.03 8.32
C THR A 204 17.74 -8.92 8.21
N PHE A 205 16.95 -8.97 7.13
CA PHE A 205 15.83 -8.07 6.92
C PHE A 205 14.50 -8.68 7.39
N ASP A 206 14.53 -9.59 8.34
CA ASP A 206 13.34 -10.25 8.85
C ASP A 206 12.35 -9.23 9.47
N HIS A 207 11.07 -9.49 9.28
CA HIS A 207 10.00 -8.72 9.89
C HIS A 207 9.47 -9.49 11.11
N ILE A 208 9.62 -8.89 12.28
CA ILE A 208 9.25 -9.49 13.55
C ILE A 208 7.78 -9.22 13.84
N ILE A 209 7.02 -10.25 14.14
CA ILE A 209 5.61 -10.12 14.55
C ILE A 209 5.52 -10.43 16.04
N ILE A 210 5.13 -9.43 16.83
CA ILE A 210 4.84 -9.58 18.26
C ILE A 210 3.33 -9.74 18.40
N LYS A 211 2.92 -10.85 19.00
CA LYS A 211 1.50 -11.18 19.22
C LYS A 211 1.12 -10.84 20.65
N ASP A 212 -0.13 -10.35 20.76
CA ASP A 212 -0.85 -10.18 22.03
C ASP A 212 -1.14 -11.52 22.71
#